data_d90b318cba63f586739172b70abfca62
#
_entry.id   d90b318cba63f586739172b70abfca62
#
_cell.length_a   1.000
_cell.length_b   1.000
_cell.length_c   1.000
_cell.angle_alpha   90.00
_cell.angle_beta   90.00
_cell.angle_gamma   90.00
#
_symmetry.space_group_name_H-M   'P 1'
#
loop_
_entity.id
_entity.type
_entity.pdbx_description
1 polymer ?
#
loop_
_entity_poly.entity_id
_entity_poly.type
_entity_poly.pdbx_seq_one_letter_code
_entity_poly.pdbx_strand_id
1 'polypeptide(L)'
;MNPSQHPPLDQAASTPDGEAPARATSDPSRRAGRRDRPERGTRTGFSTGACSAAAARACALGLIQGQVPDSVESLLANGQRVSFAIHDGRIEGEGLARVAHGYVQKFAGDDPDCTDGAHLTVDLRILPGQAGQVQFRAGPGVGTVTLPGLGLEIGGPAINPVPRANITQNLQEVAGPLLAEHGLE
;
A
#
# COMPACT_ATOMS: atom_id res chain seq x y z
N MET A 1 47.00 -34.14 25.87
CA MET A 1 47.12 -35.53 25.42
C MET A 1 46.03 -35.82 24.43
N ASN A 2 46.41 -35.89 23.18
CA ASN A 2 45.74 -36.46 22.01
C ASN A 2 45.74 -38.01 22.15
N PRO A 3 45.01 -38.85 21.40
CA PRO A 3 44.54 -38.70 20.02
C PRO A 3 43.16 -39.30 19.67
N SER A 4 42.61 -38.82 18.59
CA SER A 4 42.13 -39.50 17.36
C SER A 4 41.86 -41.00 17.39
N GLN A 5 40.70 -41.42 16.82
CA GLN A 5 40.62 -42.54 15.88
C GLN A 5 39.26 -42.58 15.14
N HIS A 6 39.31 -42.39 13.84
CA HIS A 6 38.32 -42.89 12.90
C HIS A 6 38.58 -44.38 12.61
N PRO A 7 37.58 -45.17 12.26
CA PRO A 7 37.76 -46.35 11.41
C PRO A 7 37.03 -46.22 10.07
N PRO A 8 37.31 -47.14 9.14
CA PRO A 8 37.44 -46.86 7.72
C PRO A 8 36.23 -47.29 6.86
N LEU A 9 36.25 -46.79 5.63
CA LEU A 9 35.50 -47.26 4.48
C LEU A 9 35.92 -48.70 4.11
N ASP A 10 34.96 -49.56 3.80
CA ASP A 10 35.09 -50.51 2.71
C ASP A 10 33.75 -51.18 2.33
N GLN A 11 33.50 -51.19 1.12
CA GLN A 11 33.30 -52.16 0.06
C GLN A 11 31.88 -52.36 -0.49
N ALA A 12 31.89 -52.19 -1.76
CA ALA A 12 30.88 -52.40 -2.75
C ALA A 12 30.25 -53.80 -2.76
N ALA A 13 28.95 -53.90 -3.08
CA ALA A 13 28.37 -55.07 -3.70
C ALA A 13 27.26 -54.67 -4.70
N SER A 14 27.46 -55.15 -5.84
CA SER A 14 26.80 -55.23 -7.12
C SER A 14 25.27 -55.35 -7.11
N THR A 15 24.70 -54.74 -8.13
CA THR A 15 23.31 -54.87 -8.68
C THR A 15 22.98 -56.31 -9.07
N PRO A 16 21.68 -56.63 -9.15
CA PRO A 16 21.20 -57.03 -10.46
C PRO A 16 19.92 -56.32 -10.92
N ASP A 17 19.75 -56.36 -12.22
CA ASP A 17 18.70 -55.85 -13.09
C ASP A 17 17.28 -56.13 -12.58
N GLY A 18 16.42 -55.12 -12.69
CA GLY A 18 14.96 -55.23 -12.44
C GLY A 18 14.23 -54.13 -13.18
N GLU A 19 13.84 -54.44 -14.40
CA GLU A 19 12.62 -54.08 -15.09
C GLU A 19 12.03 -52.66 -14.85
N ALA A 20 12.07 -51.83 -15.87
CA ALA A 20 11.41 -50.56 -15.96
C ALA A 20 9.88 -50.72 -15.90
N PRO A 21 9.13 -50.00 -15.04
CA PRO A 21 7.69 -49.99 -15.13
C PRO A 21 7.22 -49.15 -16.33
N ALA A 22 6.23 -49.70 -17.01
CA ALA A 22 5.56 -49.23 -18.20
C ALA A 22 5.19 -47.74 -18.14
N ARG A 23 5.35 -47.06 -19.28
CA ARG A 23 4.83 -45.73 -19.58
C ARG A 23 3.34 -45.65 -19.20
N ALA A 24 3.04 -44.83 -18.21
CA ALA A 24 1.69 -44.40 -17.90
C ALA A 24 1.14 -43.62 -19.12
N THR A 25 0.12 -44.15 -19.74
CA THR A 25 -0.67 -43.48 -20.75
C THR A 25 -1.22 -42.18 -20.19
N SER A 26 -0.87 -41.07 -20.81
CA SER A 26 -1.39 -39.75 -20.53
C SER A 26 -2.90 -39.73 -20.81
N ASP A 27 -3.70 -39.67 -19.76
CA ASP A 27 -5.13 -39.43 -19.83
C ASP A 27 -5.40 -38.02 -20.43
N PRO A 28 -6.03 -37.87 -21.58
CA PRO A 28 -6.32 -36.59 -22.19
C PRO A 28 -7.42 -35.80 -21.48
N SER A 29 -8.06 -36.35 -20.42
CA SER A 29 -9.14 -35.68 -19.69
C SER A 29 -8.69 -34.70 -18.60
N ARG A 30 -7.37 -34.61 -18.32
CA ARG A 30 -6.79 -33.64 -17.36
C ARG A 30 -6.30 -32.31 -17.97
N ARG A 31 -6.85 -31.90 -19.08
CA ARG A 31 -6.80 -30.47 -19.45
C ARG A 31 -7.83 -29.74 -18.56
N ALA A 32 -7.46 -29.54 -17.29
CA ALA A 32 -8.14 -28.61 -16.42
C ALA A 32 -8.24 -27.29 -17.17
N GLY A 33 -9.48 -26.85 -17.37
CA GLY A 33 -9.82 -25.68 -18.14
C GLY A 33 -8.93 -24.50 -17.78
N ARG A 34 -8.22 -24.00 -18.76
CA ARG A 34 -7.61 -22.68 -18.74
C ARG A 34 -8.78 -21.73 -18.40
N ARG A 35 -8.87 -21.33 -17.12
CA ARG A 35 -9.82 -20.29 -16.71
C ARG A 35 -9.53 -19.12 -17.62
N ASP A 36 -10.45 -18.79 -18.50
CA ASP A 36 -10.38 -17.61 -19.33
C ASP A 36 -10.13 -16.44 -18.37
N ARG A 37 -8.93 -15.88 -18.47
CA ARG A 37 -8.60 -14.67 -17.74
C ARG A 37 -9.51 -13.60 -18.33
N PRO A 38 -10.39 -12.98 -17.55
CA PRO A 38 -11.28 -11.97 -18.08
C PRO A 38 -10.44 -10.94 -18.85
N GLU A 39 -10.91 -10.58 -20.04
CA GLU A 39 -10.24 -9.55 -20.86
C GLU A 39 -10.04 -8.31 -19.97
N ARG A 40 -8.81 -7.82 -19.91
CA ARG A 40 -8.52 -6.59 -19.17
C ARG A 40 -9.36 -5.49 -19.79
N GLY A 41 -10.19 -4.87 -19.00
CA GLY A 41 -10.94 -3.69 -19.39
C GLY A 41 -10.03 -2.56 -19.86
N THR A 42 -10.58 -1.63 -20.60
CA THR A 42 -9.84 -0.52 -21.20
C THR A 42 -9.66 0.66 -20.24
N ARG A 43 -10.44 0.72 -19.14
CA ARG A 43 -10.38 1.80 -18.16
C ARG A 43 -9.45 1.44 -17.00
N THR A 44 -8.41 2.25 -16.83
CA THR A 44 -7.45 2.10 -15.73
C THR A 44 -8.03 2.72 -14.47
N GLY A 45 -8.04 1.97 -13.37
CA GLY A 45 -8.42 2.44 -12.05
C GLY A 45 -7.24 2.98 -11.24
N PHE A 46 -7.54 3.51 -10.06
CA PHE A 46 -6.56 4.02 -9.11
C PHE A 46 -6.43 3.11 -7.89
N SER A 47 -5.22 3.01 -7.36
CA SER A 47 -4.98 2.29 -6.11
C SER A 47 -5.52 3.07 -4.91
N THR A 48 -5.79 2.37 -3.79
CA THR A 48 -6.15 3.01 -2.52
C THR A 48 -5.09 4.04 -2.09
N GLY A 49 -3.79 3.71 -2.28
CA GLY A 49 -2.68 4.61 -1.97
C GLY A 49 -2.69 5.91 -2.78
N ALA A 50 -3.03 5.85 -4.08
CA ALA A 50 -3.14 7.04 -4.92
C ALA A 50 -4.30 7.95 -4.48
N CYS A 51 -5.46 7.36 -4.18
CA CYS A 51 -6.62 8.11 -3.68
C CYS A 51 -6.34 8.73 -2.31
N SER A 52 -5.69 8.00 -1.39
CA SER A 52 -5.30 8.54 -0.08
C SER A 52 -4.28 9.68 -0.21
N ALA A 53 -3.32 9.59 -1.15
CA ALA A 53 -2.36 10.66 -1.39
C ALA A 53 -3.03 11.94 -1.91
N ALA A 54 -4.02 11.79 -2.80
CA ALA A 54 -4.80 12.93 -3.30
C ALA A 54 -5.65 13.56 -2.19
N ALA A 55 -6.33 12.78 -1.36
CA ALA A 55 -7.09 13.28 -0.22
C ALA A 55 -6.17 14.00 0.78
N ALA A 56 -5.01 13.44 1.12
CA ALA A 56 -4.03 14.07 2.01
C ALA A 56 -3.50 15.39 1.46
N ARG A 57 -3.20 15.45 0.16
CA ARG A 57 -2.79 16.68 -0.52
C ARG A 57 -3.85 17.77 -0.45
N ALA A 58 -5.11 17.42 -0.70
CA ALA A 58 -6.22 18.37 -0.60
C ALA A 58 -6.42 18.89 0.83
N CYS A 59 -6.35 18.01 1.82
CA CYS A 59 -6.41 18.39 3.23
C CYS A 59 -5.25 19.32 3.62
N ALA A 60 -4.04 19.06 3.13
CA ALA A 60 -2.88 19.93 3.38
C ALA A 60 -3.06 21.33 2.78
N LEU A 61 -3.57 21.40 1.54
CA LEU A 61 -3.96 22.69 0.94
C LEU A 61 -5.02 23.39 1.78
N GLY A 62 -6.00 22.64 2.29
CA GLY A 62 -7.01 23.16 3.20
C GLY A 62 -6.43 23.79 4.45
N LEU A 63 -5.49 23.13 5.14
CA LEU A 63 -4.82 23.69 6.31
C LEU A 63 -4.07 24.99 6.01
N ILE A 64 -3.53 25.13 4.80
CA ILE A 64 -2.77 26.32 4.39
C ILE A 64 -3.71 27.44 3.94
N GLN A 65 -4.70 27.14 3.12
CA GLN A 65 -5.56 28.11 2.44
C GLN A 65 -6.83 28.46 3.23
N GLY A 66 -7.17 27.67 4.26
CA GLY A 66 -8.39 27.82 5.05
C GLY A 66 -9.61 27.12 4.46
N GLN A 67 -9.48 26.45 3.34
CA GLN A 67 -10.56 25.70 2.68
C GLN A 67 -9.97 24.52 1.90
N VAL A 68 -10.56 23.33 2.08
CA VAL A 68 -10.23 22.15 1.29
C VAL A 68 -10.79 22.32 -0.14
N PRO A 69 -9.97 22.18 -1.19
CA PRO A 69 -10.44 22.34 -2.56
C PRO A 69 -11.33 21.17 -3.01
N ASP A 70 -12.28 21.42 -3.91
CA ASP A 70 -13.17 20.38 -4.49
C ASP A 70 -12.45 19.41 -5.45
N SER A 71 -11.26 19.77 -5.89
CA SER A 71 -10.41 18.92 -6.73
C SER A 71 -8.93 19.21 -6.51
N VAL A 72 -8.08 18.22 -6.75
CA VAL A 72 -6.63 18.37 -6.61
C VAL A 72 -5.91 17.56 -7.68
N GLU A 73 -4.85 18.13 -8.25
CA GLU A 73 -3.89 17.36 -9.03
C GLU A 73 -2.88 16.71 -8.08
N SER A 74 -2.81 15.39 -8.08
CA SER A 74 -1.95 14.59 -7.21
C SER A 74 -0.89 13.85 -8.00
N LEU A 75 0.31 13.74 -7.44
CA LEU A 75 1.41 12.95 -7.97
C LEU A 75 1.20 11.48 -7.61
N LEU A 76 1.19 10.62 -8.62
CA LEU A 76 1.14 9.17 -8.44
C LEU A 76 2.55 8.60 -8.18
N ALA A 77 2.62 7.40 -7.60
CA ALA A 77 3.89 6.71 -7.34
C ALA A 77 4.72 6.41 -8.60
N ASN A 78 4.10 6.42 -9.78
CA ASN A 78 4.78 6.27 -11.08
C ASN A 78 5.25 7.59 -11.70
N GLY A 79 5.11 8.71 -10.99
CA GLY A 79 5.50 10.05 -11.42
C GLY A 79 4.48 10.80 -12.28
N GLN A 80 3.35 10.18 -12.63
CA GLN A 80 2.27 10.85 -13.36
C GLN A 80 1.47 11.75 -12.43
N ARG A 81 0.85 12.79 -12.99
CA ARG A 81 -0.09 13.67 -12.29
C ARG A 81 -1.49 13.43 -12.80
N VAL A 82 -2.43 13.32 -11.88
CA VAL A 82 -3.85 13.08 -12.17
C VAL A 82 -4.71 13.93 -11.25
N SER A 83 -5.79 14.48 -11.80
CA SER A 83 -6.79 15.21 -11.02
C SER A 83 -7.77 14.24 -10.37
N PHE A 84 -8.04 14.49 -9.08
CA PHE A 84 -9.02 13.78 -8.28
C PHE A 84 -10.08 14.74 -7.76
N ALA A 85 -11.35 14.34 -7.82
CA ALA A 85 -12.42 15.01 -7.10
C ALA A 85 -12.29 14.75 -5.61
N ILE A 86 -12.50 15.78 -4.80
CA ILE A 86 -12.50 15.70 -3.34
C ILE A 86 -13.92 15.90 -2.85
N HIS A 87 -14.35 15.07 -1.94
CA HIS A 87 -15.66 15.07 -1.37
C HIS A 87 -15.59 15.37 0.13
N ASP A 88 -16.65 15.99 0.67
CA ASP A 88 -16.82 16.33 2.08
C ASP A 88 -15.64 17.13 2.66
N GLY A 89 -15.05 18.03 1.82
CA GLY A 89 -13.95 18.88 2.21
C GLY A 89 -14.37 19.87 3.29
N ARG A 90 -13.77 19.80 4.50
CA ARG A 90 -14.04 20.73 5.60
C ARG A 90 -12.83 20.91 6.50
N ILE A 91 -12.86 21.99 7.29
CA ILE A 91 -11.86 22.26 8.32
C ILE A 91 -12.60 22.45 9.63
N GLU A 92 -12.11 21.80 10.66
CA GLU A 92 -12.62 21.90 12.03
C GLU A 92 -11.53 22.45 12.94
N GLY A 93 -11.91 23.18 14.01
CA GLY A 93 -10.98 23.79 14.96
C GLY A 93 -10.34 25.08 14.45
N GLU A 94 -9.43 25.64 15.24
CA GLU A 94 -8.76 26.93 14.98
C GLU A 94 -7.25 26.85 15.21
N GLY A 95 -6.50 27.77 14.60
CA GLY A 95 -5.06 27.88 14.75
C GLY A 95 -4.32 26.58 14.41
N LEU A 96 -3.42 26.14 15.29
CA LEU A 96 -2.67 24.89 15.13
C LEU A 96 -3.49 23.64 15.51
N ALA A 97 -4.65 23.78 16.12
CA ALA A 97 -5.56 22.67 16.43
C ALA A 97 -6.52 22.32 15.28
N ARG A 98 -6.35 22.97 14.12
CA ARG A 98 -7.16 22.67 12.93
C ARG A 98 -6.97 21.24 12.44
N VAL A 99 -8.09 20.63 12.03
CA VAL A 99 -8.11 19.34 11.33
C VAL A 99 -8.79 19.57 10.00
N ALA A 100 -8.13 19.21 8.91
CA ALA A 100 -8.73 19.20 7.59
C ALA A 100 -9.21 17.79 7.27
N HIS A 101 -10.45 17.69 6.79
CA HIS A 101 -11.11 16.44 6.40
C HIS A 101 -11.45 16.44 4.92
N GLY A 102 -11.38 15.29 4.29
CA GLY A 102 -11.83 15.07 2.93
C GLY A 102 -11.60 13.64 2.48
N TYR A 103 -12.31 13.22 1.45
CA TYR A 103 -12.09 11.90 0.87
C TYR A 103 -12.09 11.92 -0.67
N VAL A 104 -11.46 10.90 -1.23
CA VAL A 104 -11.55 10.53 -2.64
C VAL A 104 -12.36 9.24 -2.74
N GLN A 105 -13.39 9.21 -3.58
CA GLN A 105 -14.07 7.97 -3.92
C GLN A 105 -13.25 7.21 -4.94
N LYS A 106 -12.85 5.99 -4.58
CA LYS A 106 -12.01 5.16 -5.43
C LYS A 106 -12.77 4.66 -6.65
N PHE A 107 -12.16 4.81 -7.81
CA PHE A 107 -12.55 4.15 -9.04
C PHE A 107 -11.51 3.09 -9.40
N ALA A 108 -11.93 1.82 -9.46
CA ALA A 108 -11.03 0.69 -9.73
C ALA A 108 -10.85 0.39 -11.22
N GLY A 109 -11.52 1.14 -12.10
CA GLY A 109 -11.52 0.85 -13.54
C GLY A 109 -12.41 -0.34 -13.87
N ASP A 110 -11.95 -1.15 -14.82
CA ASP A 110 -12.66 -2.36 -15.24
C ASP A 110 -12.12 -3.63 -14.54
N ASP A 111 -11.14 -3.50 -13.63
CA ASP A 111 -10.63 -4.61 -12.84
C ASP A 111 -11.59 -4.92 -11.67
N PRO A 112 -11.88 -6.20 -11.38
CA PRO A 112 -12.66 -6.59 -10.21
C PRO A 112 -11.86 -6.30 -8.93
N ASP A 113 -12.23 -5.26 -8.23
CA ASP A 113 -11.57 -4.80 -7.00
C ASP A 113 -12.63 -4.57 -5.91
N CYS A 114 -12.48 -5.27 -4.78
CA CYS A 114 -13.40 -5.15 -3.64
C CYS A 114 -13.40 -3.74 -3.01
N THR A 115 -12.45 -2.87 -3.38
CA THR A 115 -12.37 -1.48 -2.91
C THR A 115 -12.91 -0.48 -3.93
N ASP A 116 -13.56 -0.93 -5.02
CA ASP A 116 -14.25 -0.02 -5.93
C ASP A 116 -15.37 0.75 -5.19
N GLY A 117 -15.47 2.05 -5.42
CA GLY A 117 -16.41 2.93 -4.72
C GLY A 117 -16.05 3.25 -3.27
N ALA A 118 -14.99 2.66 -2.70
CA ALA A 118 -14.58 2.96 -1.32
C ALA A 118 -14.17 4.42 -1.15
N HIS A 119 -14.51 5.01 0.00
CA HIS A 119 -14.07 6.35 0.39
C HIS A 119 -12.70 6.26 1.05
N LEU A 120 -11.69 6.83 0.41
CA LEU A 120 -10.36 6.98 0.98
C LEU A 120 -10.30 8.31 1.73
N THR A 121 -10.67 8.25 3.01
CA THR A 121 -10.82 9.41 3.88
C THR A 121 -9.50 9.75 4.57
N VAL A 122 -9.22 11.04 4.67
CA VAL A 122 -8.09 11.60 5.42
C VAL A 122 -8.59 12.67 6.37
N ASP A 123 -8.15 12.56 7.63
CA ASP A 123 -8.18 13.62 8.62
C ASP A 123 -6.73 14.06 8.85
N LEU A 124 -6.38 15.26 8.42
CA LEU A 124 -5.02 15.80 8.52
C LEU A 124 -4.96 16.89 9.56
N ARG A 125 -4.03 16.76 10.51
CA ARG A 125 -3.78 17.75 11.55
C ARG A 125 -2.32 18.16 11.66
N ILE A 126 -2.10 19.32 12.24
CA ILE A 126 -0.77 19.84 12.56
C ILE A 126 -0.30 19.24 13.88
N LEU A 127 0.97 18.83 13.93
CA LEU A 127 1.64 18.36 15.14
C LEU A 127 2.68 19.41 15.58
N PRO A 128 2.34 20.30 16.52
CA PRO A 128 3.27 21.33 16.98
C PRO A 128 4.54 20.72 17.60
N GLY A 129 5.70 21.31 17.32
CA GLY A 129 6.99 20.87 17.86
C GLY A 129 7.56 19.60 17.23
N GLN A 130 6.94 19.07 16.17
CA GLN A 130 7.40 17.87 15.46
C GLN A 130 7.83 18.17 14.02
N ALA A 131 8.63 19.21 13.86
CA ALA A 131 9.10 19.68 12.55
C ALA A 131 9.65 18.55 11.67
N GLY A 132 9.25 18.53 10.41
CA GLY A 132 9.68 17.57 9.41
C GLY A 132 9.05 16.18 9.52
N GLN A 133 8.22 15.89 10.51
CA GLN A 133 7.65 14.57 10.70
C GLN A 133 6.29 14.43 10.00
N VAL A 134 6.10 13.30 9.33
CA VAL A 134 4.79 12.83 8.84
C VAL A 134 4.45 11.55 9.59
N GLN A 135 3.41 11.60 10.40
CA GLN A 135 2.92 10.46 11.15
C GLN A 135 1.68 9.87 10.49
N PHE A 136 1.48 8.57 10.67
CA PHE A 136 0.34 7.85 10.12
C PHE A 136 -0.40 7.15 11.27
N ARG A 137 -1.70 7.36 11.32
CA ARG A 137 -2.60 6.69 12.25
C ARG A 137 -3.68 5.93 11.48
N ALA A 138 -4.08 4.78 12.00
CA ALA A 138 -5.20 4.03 11.42
C ALA A 138 -6.52 4.76 11.73
N GLY A 139 -7.22 5.18 10.69
CA GLY A 139 -8.62 5.57 10.76
C GLY A 139 -9.58 4.37 10.61
N PRO A 140 -10.90 4.59 10.66
CA PRO A 140 -11.89 3.55 10.42
C PRO A 140 -11.64 2.81 9.10
N GLY A 141 -11.66 1.47 9.13
CA GLY A 141 -11.43 0.63 7.95
C GLY A 141 -9.95 0.36 7.63
N VAL A 142 -9.00 1.06 8.26
CA VAL A 142 -7.56 0.76 8.14
C VAL A 142 -7.17 -0.28 9.17
N GLY A 143 -6.61 -1.40 8.71
CA GLY A 143 -6.15 -2.47 9.60
C GLY A 143 -4.96 -2.06 10.46
N THR A 144 -4.80 -2.76 11.59
CA THR A 144 -3.63 -2.66 12.45
C THR A 144 -2.73 -3.88 12.23
N VAL A 145 -1.43 -3.68 12.18
CA VAL A 145 -0.45 -4.76 12.04
C VAL A 145 -0.40 -5.57 13.34
N THR A 146 -0.76 -6.84 13.28
CA THR A 146 -0.80 -7.74 14.48
C THR A 146 0.31 -8.76 14.50
N LEU A 147 0.94 -9.05 13.34
CA LEU A 147 1.97 -10.08 13.21
C LEU A 147 3.19 -9.55 12.47
N PRO A 148 4.40 -10.05 12.77
CA PRO A 148 5.61 -9.72 12.02
C PRO A 148 5.56 -10.32 10.61
N GLY A 149 6.37 -9.78 9.69
CA GLY A 149 6.55 -10.34 8.34
C GLY A 149 6.18 -9.41 7.17
N LEU A 150 5.46 -8.31 7.44
CA LEU A 150 5.11 -7.32 6.43
C LEU A 150 6.12 -6.16 6.32
N GLY A 151 7.20 -6.17 7.10
CA GLY A 151 8.12 -5.03 7.19
C GLY A 151 7.48 -3.77 7.78
N LEU A 152 6.36 -3.92 8.47
CA LEU A 152 5.64 -2.86 9.16
C LEU A 152 5.72 -3.07 10.66
N GLU A 153 5.66 -1.97 11.43
CA GLU A 153 5.66 -2.00 12.88
C GLU A 153 4.38 -2.64 13.43
N ILE A 154 4.54 -3.58 14.38
CA ILE A 154 3.41 -4.22 15.07
C ILE A 154 2.70 -3.15 15.91
N GLY A 155 1.38 -3.12 15.84
CA GLY A 155 0.53 -2.10 16.47
C GLY A 155 0.34 -0.84 15.62
N GLY A 156 1.13 -0.67 14.57
CA GLY A 156 0.98 0.45 13.63
C GLY A 156 -0.10 0.24 12.56
N PRO A 157 -0.44 1.29 11.80
CA PRO A 157 -1.40 1.19 10.71
C PRO A 157 -0.86 0.31 9.58
N ALA A 158 -1.71 -0.59 9.04
CA ALA A 158 -1.39 -1.49 7.95
C ALA A 158 -1.34 -0.74 6.60
N ILE A 159 -0.47 0.26 6.51
CA ILE A 159 -0.22 1.06 5.31
C ILE A 159 1.19 0.72 4.81
N ASN A 160 1.28 0.16 3.62
CA ASN A 160 2.54 -0.26 3.01
C ASN A 160 3.51 0.90 2.74
N PRO A 161 4.83 0.66 2.59
CA PRO A 161 5.81 1.72 2.37
C PRO A 161 5.54 2.59 1.14
N VAL A 162 5.12 2.00 0.01
CA VAL A 162 4.86 2.76 -1.23
C VAL A 162 3.72 3.78 -1.06
N PRO A 163 2.52 3.43 -0.55
CA PRO A 163 1.50 4.42 -0.19
C PRO A 163 2.00 5.48 0.78
N ARG A 164 2.74 5.12 1.84
CA ARG A 164 3.29 6.10 2.80
C ARG A 164 4.22 7.11 2.10
N ALA A 165 5.14 6.62 1.28
CA ALA A 165 6.05 7.49 0.52
C ALA A 165 5.30 8.43 -0.42
N ASN A 166 4.28 7.92 -1.13
CA ASN A 166 3.48 8.73 -2.05
C ASN A 166 2.66 9.80 -1.33
N ILE A 167 2.03 9.47 -0.19
CA ILE A 167 1.34 10.45 0.67
C ILE A 167 2.33 11.52 1.15
N THR A 168 3.46 11.09 1.72
CA THR A 168 4.48 12.02 2.25
C THR A 168 5.00 12.97 1.16
N GLN A 169 5.26 12.46 -0.05
CA GLN A 169 5.71 13.30 -1.17
C GLN A 169 4.66 14.34 -1.56
N ASN A 170 3.38 13.96 -1.63
CA ASN A 170 2.30 14.90 -1.93
C ASN A 170 2.14 15.96 -0.84
N LEU A 171 2.31 15.60 0.44
CA LEU A 171 2.32 16.55 1.56
C LEU A 171 3.51 17.51 1.46
N GLN A 172 4.72 17.02 1.19
CA GLN A 172 5.93 17.82 1.06
C GLN A 172 5.83 18.86 -0.07
N GLU A 173 5.24 18.48 -1.20
CA GLU A 173 5.07 19.40 -2.33
C GLU A 173 4.20 20.63 -2.01
N VAL A 174 3.14 20.46 -1.24
CA VAL A 174 2.18 21.55 -0.97
C VAL A 174 2.35 22.18 0.39
N ALA A 175 2.82 21.43 1.37
CA ALA A 175 2.92 21.85 2.77
C ALA A 175 4.38 21.88 3.28
N GLY A 176 5.36 21.96 2.39
CA GLY A 176 6.78 22.00 2.78
C GLY A 176 7.12 23.04 3.84
N PRO A 177 6.71 24.31 3.71
CA PRO A 177 6.92 25.33 4.74
C PRO A 177 6.26 24.97 6.08
N LEU A 178 5.02 24.47 6.08
CA LEU A 178 4.31 24.04 7.28
C LEU A 178 5.03 22.85 7.94
N LEU A 179 5.50 21.89 7.13
CA LEU A 179 6.28 20.74 7.61
C LEU A 179 7.64 21.14 8.17
N ALA A 180 8.27 22.21 7.67
CA ALA A 180 9.52 22.71 8.19
C ALA A 180 9.40 23.25 9.63
N GLU A 181 8.22 23.73 10.02
CA GLU A 181 7.94 24.30 11.35
C GLU A 181 7.25 23.28 12.27
N HIS A 182 6.42 22.39 11.71
CA HIS A 182 5.58 21.46 12.45
C HIS A 182 5.61 20.07 11.79
N GLY A 183 5.07 19.06 12.48
CA GLY A 183 4.72 17.78 11.86
C GLY A 183 3.29 17.77 11.33
N LEU A 184 2.96 16.72 10.56
CA LEU A 184 1.61 16.41 10.09
C LEU A 184 1.24 14.97 10.47
N GLU A 185 0.00 14.73 10.87
CA GLU A 185 -0.55 13.38 11.11
C GLU A 185 -1.88 13.21 10.39
#